data_3ddee69742a3e660d56e5ec415de13d5
#
_entry.id   3ddee69742a3e660d56e5ec415de13d5
#
_cell.length_a   1.000
_cell.length_b   1.000
_cell.length_c   1.000
_cell.angle_alpha   90.00
_cell.angle_beta   90.00
_cell.angle_gamma   90.00
#
_symmetry.space_group_name_H-M   'P 1'
#
loop_
_entity.id
_entity.type
_entity.pdbx_description
1 polymer ?
#
loop_
_entity_poly.entity_id
_entity_poly.type
_entity_poly.pdbx_seq_one_letter_code
_entity_poly.pdbx_strand_id
1 'polypeptide(L)'
;MSSGKPRKVVITGISGRLGRIVARRLHHDLDWQIVGLDRRPMPGRPKDIEHHQVDLRSKKARDIFRAGDVDALIHLGVMHDPRARAAEIYSWNIAGTTKLLEYCQAYGVPKVVLLSSANVYGPRPDNPQFLTEDAPLLAAQRFPQIRDLVEIDHLVSTFLWRARATETVILRPVHIVGPVHNAPSNYLRIERPPVLLGFDPMVQLVHYQDIADAIALALAPGRRGIYNITGPGELPLSAILAELGRAPIQLPHPVARPILSLAFKLGISSFPVAELDFIRYVCMVDGRRAGAELGFRPRFGLRETIHAANETA
;
A
#
# COMPACT_ATOMS: atom_id res chain seq x y z
N MET A 1 8.65 32.47 12.68
CA MET A 1 9.52 31.38 12.17
C MET A 1 10.05 30.64 13.39
N SER A 2 9.48 29.48 13.72
CA SER A 2 9.92 28.69 14.89
C SER A 2 11.24 28.00 14.51
N SER A 3 12.33 28.37 15.18
CA SER A 3 13.63 27.71 15.09
C SER A 3 13.61 26.35 15.83
N GLY A 4 12.64 25.51 15.52
CA GLY A 4 12.57 24.14 16.03
C GLY A 4 13.45 23.21 15.21
N LYS A 5 14.08 22.24 15.87
CA LYS A 5 14.77 21.11 15.22
C LYS A 5 13.85 20.49 14.14
N PRO A 6 14.35 20.20 12.93
CA PRO A 6 13.53 19.56 11.89
C PRO A 6 12.96 18.24 12.41
N ARG A 7 11.66 17.99 12.13
CA ARG A 7 10.98 16.76 12.54
C ARG A 7 11.59 15.56 11.84
N LYS A 8 11.82 14.48 12.59
CA LYS A 8 12.45 13.26 12.07
C LYS A 8 11.42 12.16 11.84
N VAL A 9 11.40 11.60 10.63
CA VAL A 9 10.55 10.48 10.28
C VAL A 9 11.36 9.25 9.88
N VAL A 10 11.00 8.10 10.46
CA VAL A 10 11.51 6.80 10.05
C VAL A 10 10.57 6.23 9.00
N ILE A 11 11.11 5.85 7.82
CA ILE A 11 10.34 5.23 6.72
C ILE A 11 10.87 3.82 6.49
N THR A 12 10.05 2.80 6.71
CA THR A 12 10.39 1.44 6.32
C THR A 12 9.98 1.16 4.89
N GLY A 13 10.74 0.33 4.17
CA GLY A 13 10.48 0.08 2.75
C GLY A 13 10.89 1.25 1.84
N ILE A 14 11.79 2.12 2.31
CA ILE A 14 12.23 3.33 1.60
C ILE A 14 12.91 3.02 0.26
N SER A 15 13.57 1.86 0.13
CA SER A 15 14.22 1.46 -1.13
C SER A 15 13.22 1.10 -2.23
N GLY A 16 11.94 0.88 -1.88
CA GLY A 16 10.84 0.71 -2.82
C GLY A 16 10.52 2.00 -3.57
N ARG A 17 9.89 1.89 -4.73
CA ARG A 17 9.54 3.07 -5.55
C ARG A 17 8.62 4.04 -4.81
N LEU A 18 7.54 3.53 -4.20
CA LEU A 18 6.65 4.38 -3.41
C LEU A 18 7.37 5.00 -2.21
N GLY A 19 8.24 4.24 -1.52
CA GLY A 19 9.05 4.74 -0.42
C GLY A 19 9.92 5.93 -0.83
N ARG A 20 10.55 5.88 -2.00
CA ARG A 20 11.36 6.97 -2.56
C ARG A 20 10.52 8.21 -2.90
N ILE A 21 9.31 8.01 -3.44
CA ILE A 21 8.38 9.08 -3.79
C ILE A 21 7.92 9.79 -2.50
N VAL A 22 7.50 9.01 -1.49
CA VAL A 22 7.11 9.54 -0.18
C VAL A 22 8.27 10.28 0.49
N ALA A 23 9.48 9.69 0.51
CA ALA A 23 10.66 10.31 1.11
C ALA A 23 10.97 11.65 0.44
N ARG A 24 10.93 11.72 -0.90
CA ARG A 24 11.13 12.96 -1.66
C ARG A 24 10.08 14.02 -1.31
N ARG A 25 8.81 13.62 -1.29
CA ARG A 25 7.69 14.52 -0.93
C ARG A 25 7.86 15.14 0.46
N LEU A 26 8.22 14.32 1.44
CA LEU A 26 8.38 14.77 2.82
C LEU A 26 9.61 15.63 3.02
N HIS A 27 10.73 15.28 2.37
CA HIS A 27 11.97 16.01 2.51
C HIS A 27 11.92 17.37 1.82
N HIS A 28 11.54 17.42 0.52
CA HIS A 28 11.59 18.66 -0.26
C HIS A 28 10.46 19.63 0.08
N ASP A 29 9.24 19.12 0.35
CA ASP A 29 8.08 19.98 0.43
C ASP A 29 7.66 20.27 1.89
N LEU A 30 8.09 19.45 2.84
CA LEU A 30 7.67 19.56 4.24
C LEU A 30 8.84 19.61 5.26
N ASP A 31 10.07 19.66 4.78
CA ASP A 31 11.30 19.81 5.59
C ASP A 31 11.45 18.76 6.71
N TRP A 32 11.12 17.50 6.40
CA TRP A 32 11.35 16.39 7.32
C TRP A 32 12.75 15.82 7.15
N GLN A 33 13.43 15.54 8.27
CA GLN A 33 14.62 14.68 8.27
C GLN A 33 14.20 13.21 8.05
N ILE A 34 14.69 12.58 6.99
CA ILE A 34 14.32 11.24 6.59
C ILE A 34 15.35 10.23 7.06
N VAL A 35 14.90 9.21 7.80
CA VAL A 35 15.68 8.02 8.16
C VAL A 35 15.01 6.79 7.54
N GLY A 36 15.64 6.21 6.55
CA GLY A 36 15.13 5.07 5.81
C GLY A 36 15.60 3.73 6.37
N LEU A 37 14.69 2.79 6.55
CA LEU A 37 14.97 1.41 6.92
C LEU A 37 14.51 0.47 5.80
N ASP A 38 15.42 -0.31 5.25
CA ASP A 38 15.09 -1.35 4.26
C ASP A 38 16.12 -2.47 4.32
N ARG A 39 15.74 -3.70 3.94
CA ARG A 39 16.70 -4.80 3.78
C ARG A 39 17.52 -4.67 2.49
N ARG A 40 17.01 -3.91 1.52
CA ARG A 40 17.66 -3.68 0.23
C ARG A 40 18.48 -2.40 0.26
N PRO A 41 19.56 -2.34 -0.54
CA PRO A 41 20.29 -1.09 -0.72
C PRO A 41 19.42 -0.05 -1.41
N MET A 42 19.75 1.22 -1.25
CA MET A 42 19.09 2.35 -1.91
C MET A 42 20.10 3.07 -2.83
N PRO A 43 20.40 2.53 -4.02
CA PRO A 43 21.30 3.18 -4.96
C PRO A 43 20.72 4.52 -5.43
N GLY A 44 21.60 5.52 -5.64
CA GLY A 44 21.18 6.84 -6.08
C GLY A 44 20.39 7.65 -5.03
N ARG A 45 20.50 7.32 -3.74
CA ARG A 45 19.85 8.10 -2.67
C ARG A 45 20.41 9.54 -2.64
N PRO A 46 19.58 10.55 -2.33
CA PRO A 46 20.03 11.88 -1.96
C PRO A 46 20.98 11.82 -0.75
N LYS A 47 21.99 12.71 -0.71
CA LYS A 47 22.99 12.70 0.39
C LYS A 47 22.40 13.00 1.76
N ASP A 48 21.33 13.73 1.79
CA ASP A 48 20.58 14.20 2.96
C ASP A 48 19.54 13.21 3.48
N ILE A 49 19.33 12.09 2.80
CA ILE A 49 18.50 10.98 3.29
C ILE A 49 19.42 9.96 3.97
N GLU A 50 19.26 9.78 5.28
CA GLU A 50 19.90 8.72 6.02
C GLU A 50 19.27 7.37 5.66
N HIS A 51 20.09 6.35 5.32
CA HIS A 51 19.58 5.03 4.95
C HIS A 51 20.35 3.93 5.70
N HIS A 52 19.60 3.07 6.37
CA HIS A 52 20.11 1.90 7.05
C HIS A 52 19.61 0.64 6.33
N GLN A 53 20.57 -0.13 5.81
CA GLN A 53 20.26 -1.47 5.29
C GLN A 53 20.20 -2.44 6.46
N VAL A 54 19.00 -2.70 6.97
CA VAL A 54 18.77 -3.49 8.19
C VAL A 54 17.54 -4.37 8.10
N ASP A 55 17.57 -5.45 8.87
CA ASP A 55 16.37 -6.21 9.21
C ASP A 55 15.62 -5.48 10.34
N LEU A 56 14.32 -5.27 10.16
CA LEU A 56 13.45 -4.57 11.12
C LEU A 56 13.41 -5.24 12.50
N ARG A 57 13.72 -6.55 12.57
CA ARG A 57 13.76 -7.34 13.81
C ARG A 57 15.09 -7.22 14.57
N SER A 58 16.09 -6.57 13.96
CA SER A 58 17.46 -6.52 14.48
C SER A 58 17.63 -5.47 15.59
N LYS A 59 18.70 -5.67 16.40
CA LYS A 59 19.12 -4.67 17.38
C LYS A 59 19.47 -3.32 16.74
N LYS A 60 20.04 -3.33 15.51
CA LYS A 60 20.37 -2.11 14.78
C LYS A 60 19.14 -1.28 14.46
N ALA A 61 18.02 -1.92 14.04
CA ALA A 61 16.76 -1.23 13.83
C ALA A 61 16.23 -0.60 15.13
N ARG A 62 16.26 -1.36 16.24
CA ARG A 62 15.87 -0.85 17.57
C ARG A 62 16.69 0.36 17.99
N ASP A 63 18.00 0.33 17.76
CA ASP A 63 18.93 1.38 18.22
C ASP A 63 18.64 2.73 17.54
N ILE A 64 18.07 2.75 16.33
CA ILE A 64 17.62 3.96 15.65
C ILE A 64 16.49 4.65 16.44
N PHE A 65 15.52 3.88 16.93
CA PHE A 65 14.44 4.42 17.77
C PHE A 65 14.96 4.81 19.17
N ARG A 66 15.89 4.00 19.72
CA ARG A 66 16.52 4.27 21.04
C ARG A 66 17.35 5.53 21.05
N ALA A 67 17.95 5.92 19.93
CA ALA A 67 18.68 7.18 19.82
C ALA A 67 17.80 8.42 20.07
N GLY A 68 16.46 8.26 20.02
CA GLY A 68 15.48 9.29 20.31
C GLY A 68 15.22 10.20 19.13
N ASP A 69 14.37 11.21 19.38
CA ASP A 69 13.99 12.23 18.38
C ASP A 69 13.25 11.70 17.14
N VAL A 70 12.63 10.53 17.20
CA VAL A 70 11.74 10.06 16.13
C VAL A 70 10.34 10.60 16.34
N ASP A 71 9.92 11.53 15.48
CA ASP A 71 8.60 12.16 15.55
C ASP A 71 7.52 11.32 14.86
N ALA A 72 7.89 10.48 13.86
CA ALA A 72 6.95 9.63 13.18
C ALA A 72 7.59 8.36 12.62
N LEU A 73 6.79 7.29 12.54
CA LEU A 73 7.05 6.10 11.75
C LEU A 73 6.07 6.02 10.58
N ILE A 74 6.58 5.85 9.37
CA ILE A 74 5.79 5.46 8.19
C ILE A 74 6.18 4.04 7.81
N HIS A 75 5.22 3.13 7.92
CA HIS A 75 5.44 1.71 7.60
C HIS A 75 4.92 1.37 6.21
N LEU A 76 5.86 1.27 5.23
CA LEU A 76 5.62 0.83 3.86
C LEU A 76 6.31 -0.51 3.56
N GLY A 77 7.10 -1.02 4.50
CA GLY A 77 8.01 -2.15 4.32
C GLY A 77 7.34 -3.52 4.38
N VAL A 78 6.19 -3.69 3.75
CA VAL A 78 5.50 -4.98 3.64
C VAL A 78 6.04 -5.76 2.44
N MET A 79 6.41 -7.02 2.66
CA MET A 79 6.94 -7.90 1.62
C MET A 79 5.79 -8.60 0.89
N HIS A 80 5.73 -8.39 -0.43
CA HIS A 80 4.78 -9.05 -1.35
C HIS A 80 5.54 -9.75 -2.47
N ASP A 81 6.32 -10.77 -2.15
CA ASP A 81 7.00 -11.57 -3.16
C ASP A 81 6.36 -12.97 -3.23
N PRO A 82 5.52 -13.24 -4.25
CA PRO A 82 4.83 -14.53 -4.37
C PRO A 82 5.78 -15.72 -4.62
N ARG A 83 7.07 -15.45 -4.85
CA ARG A 83 8.11 -16.48 -5.07
C ARG A 83 8.95 -16.73 -3.83
N ALA A 84 8.92 -15.86 -2.82
CA ALA A 84 9.64 -16.04 -1.58
C ALA A 84 8.98 -17.11 -0.70
N ARG A 85 9.75 -17.69 0.23
CA ARG A 85 9.21 -18.68 1.17
C ARG A 85 8.20 -18.05 2.11
N ALA A 86 7.02 -18.66 2.25
CA ALA A 86 5.93 -18.13 3.06
C ALA A 86 6.36 -17.85 4.52
N ALA A 87 7.19 -18.70 5.13
CA ALA A 87 7.71 -18.48 6.49
C ALA A 87 8.61 -17.24 6.59
N GLU A 88 9.39 -16.94 5.55
CA GLU A 88 10.23 -15.74 5.51
C GLU A 88 9.38 -14.48 5.38
N ILE A 89 8.39 -14.50 4.46
CA ILE A 89 7.45 -13.40 4.27
C ILE A 89 6.71 -13.12 5.57
N TYR A 90 6.12 -14.16 6.18
CA TYR A 90 5.39 -14.05 7.45
C TYR A 90 6.28 -13.46 8.56
N SER A 91 7.47 -14.00 8.75
CA SER A 91 8.39 -13.50 9.78
C SER A 91 8.81 -12.05 9.54
N TRP A 92 9.06 -11.64 8.29
CA TRP A 92 9.35 -10.26 7.96
C TRP A 92 8.15 -9.35 8.22
N ASN A 93 7.00 -9.72 7.72
CA ASN A 93 5.78 -8.93 7.79
C ASN A 93 5.26 -8.83 9.23
N ILE A 94 5.01 -9.94 9.88
CA ILE A 94 4.34 -9.97 11.18
C ILE A 94 5.32 -9.68 12.31
N ALA A 95 6.43 -10.45 12.42
CA ALA A 95 7.39 -10.19 13.49
C ALA A 95 8.10 -8.84 13.31
N GLY A 96 8.37 -8.42 12.05
CA GLY A 96 8.93 -7.10 11.75
C GLY A 96 8.01 -5.96 12.19
N THR A 97 6.74 -6.00 11.81
CA THR A 97 5.74 -5.00 12.22
C THR A 97 5.56 -4.98 13.74
N THR A 98 5.44 -6.15 14.38
CA THR A 98 5.33 -6.24 15.85
C THR A 98 6.50 -5.53 16.53
N LYS A 99 7.74 -5.80 16.07
CA LYS A 99 8.93 -5.13 16.64
C LYS A 99 8.92 -3.62 16.43
N LEU A 100 8.50 -3.13 15.26
CA LEU A 100 8.38 -1.69 15.02
C LEU A 100 7.38 -1.04 15.98
N LEU A 101 6.23 -1.66 16.22
CA LEU A 101 5.23 -1.13 17.16
C LEU A 101 5.74 -1.17 18.61
N GLU A 102 6.48 -2.23 19.00
CA GLU A 102 7.15 -2.30 20.30
C GLU A 102 8.18 -1.16 20.44
N TYR A 103 8.97 -0.86 19.41
CA TYR A 103 9.92 0.26 19.45
C TYR A 103 9.20 1.61 19.56
N CYS A 104 8.14 1.82 18.78
CA CYS A 104 7.33 3.04 18.87
C CYS A 104 6.80 3.25 20.28
N GLN A 105 6.28 2.20 20.93
CA GLN A 105 5.76 2.28 22.30
C GLN A 105 6.88 2.50 23.31
N ALA A 106 7.99 1.75 23.21
CA ALA A 106 9.09 1.81 24.18
C ALA A 106 9.84 3.15 24.16
N TYR A 107 9.95 3.77 22.99
CA TYR A 107 10.71 5.00 22.80
C TYR A 107 9.82 6.23 22.54
N GLY A 108 8.51 6.11 22.76
CA GLY A 108 7.58 7.24 22.79
C GLY A 108 7.38 7.92 21.43
N VAL A 109 7.40 7.18 20.31
CA VAL A 109 7.13 7.75 18.98
C VAL A 109 5.70 8.26 18.92
N PRO A 110 5.47 9.58 18.71
CA PRO A 110 4.14 10.15 18.84
C PRO A 110 3.20 9.85 17.68
N LYS A 111 3.74 9.48 16.49
CA LYS A 111 2.96 9.24 15.27
C LYS A 111 3.36 7.95 14.57
N VAL A 112 2.37 7.14 14.17
CA VAL A 112 2.55 5.95 13.32
C VAL A 112 1.58 6.01 12.14
N VAL A 113 2.09 5.86 10.93
CA VAL A 113 1.29 5.75 9.70
C VAL A 113 1.57 4.40 9.04
N LEU A 114 0.55 3.56 8.90
CA LEU A 114 0.60 2.33 8.11
C LEU A 114 -0.02 2.58 6.75
N LEU A 115 0.68 2.20 5.69
CA LEU A 115 0.07 2.01 4.38
C LEU A 115 -0.36 0.55 4.23
N SER A 116 -1.66 0.32 4.40
CA SER A 116 -2.35 -0.95 4.16
C SER A 116 -2.86 -1.00 2.71
N SER A 117 -3.98 -1.63 2.44
CA SER A 117 -4.66 -1.65 1.14
C SER A 117 -6.16 -1.93 1.31
N ALA A 118 -7.00 -1.40 0.46
CA ALA A 118 -8.41 -1.78 0.37
C ALA A 118 -8.61 -3.26 0.01
N ASN A 119 -7.60 -3.91 -0.56
CA ASN A 119 -7.65 -5.34 -0.86
C ASN A 119 -7.83 -6.22 0.39
N VAL A 120 -7.59 -5.69 1.59
CA VAL A 120 -7.82 -6.43 2.87
C VAL A 120 -9.28 -6.80 3.10
N TYR A 121 -10.22 -6.07 2.48
CA TYR A 121 -11.65 -6.43 2.53
C TYR A 121 -11.96 -7.68 1.71
N GLY A 122 -11.31 -7.85 0.56
CA GLY A 122 -11.48 -8.97 -0.36
C GLY A 122 -12.65 -8.78 -1.34
N PRO A 123 -12.44 -9.15 -2.63
CA PRO A 123 -13.50 -9.13 -3.64
C PRO A 123 -14.47 -10.30 -3.39
N ARG A 124 -15.73 -10.00 -3.22
CA ARG A 124 -16.79 -10.97 -2.93
C ARG A 124 -18.05 -10.67 -3.72
N PRO A 125 -18.83 -11.71 -4.09
CA PRO A 125 -20.08 -11.51 -4.83
C PRO A 125 -21.17 -10.79 -4.01
N ASP A 126 -21.05 -10.84 -2.69
CA ASP A 126 -21.98 -10.28 -1.71
C ASP A 126 -21.49 -8.97 -1.06
N ASN A 127 -20.40 -8.38 -1.58
CA ASN A 127 -19.96 -7.07 -1.12
C ASN A 127 -21.02 -5.99 -1.40
N PRO A 128 -21.23 -5.06 -0.45
CA PRO A 128 -21.96 -3.84 -0.77
C PRO A 128 -21.25 -3.03 -1.85
N GLN A 129 -21.92 -2.11 -2.50
CA GLN A 129 -21.33 -1.31 -3.56
C GLN A 129 -20.08 -0.56 -3.09
N PHE A 130 -20.11 0.00 -1.88
CA PHE A 130 -18.95 0.64 -1.27
C PHE A 130 -18.75 0.15 0.16
N LEU A 131 -17.54 -0.35 0.45
CA LEU A 131 -17.13 -0.82 1.76
C LEU A 131 -16.61 0.36 2.59
N THR A 132 -17.11 0.52 3.79
CA THR A 132 -16.61 1.50 4.76
C THR A 132 -15.44 0.94 5.56
N GLU A 133 -14.77 1.80 6.33
CA GLU A 133 -13.63 1.40 7.18
C GLU A 133 -14.02 0.37 8.27
N ASP A 134 -15.31 0.32 8.61
CA ASP A 134 -15.86 -0.62 9.61
C ASP A 134 -16.19 -2.00 9.02
N ALA A 135 -16.10 -2.15 7.69
CA ALA A 135 -16.32 -3.43 7.03
C ALA A 135 -15.29 -4.48 7.45
N PRO A 136 -15.70 -5.76 7.59
CA PRO A 136 -14.81 -6.82 8.03
C PRO A 136 -13.71 -7.12 6.99
N LEU A 137 -12.48 -7.43 7.45
CA LEU A 137 -11.34 -7.77 6.61
C LEU A 137 -11.36 -9.26 6.27
N LEU A 138 -12.02 -9.62 5.17
CA LEU A 138 -12.29 -11.01 4.81
C LEU A 138 -11.33 -11.61 3.77
N ALA A 139 -10.37 -10.82 3.25
CA ALA A 139 -9.45 -11.27 2.22
C ALA A 139 -8.59 -12.46 2.67
N ALA A 140 -8.18 -12.52 3.94
CA ALA A 140 -7.33 -13.60 4.47
C ALA A 140 -7.90 -15.00 4.25
N GLN A 141 -9.22 -15.14 4.17
CA GLN A 141 -9.90 -16.43 4.01
C GLN A 141 -9.69 -17.07 2.64
N ARG A 142 -9.52 -16.25 1.60
CA ARG A 142 -9.48 -16.69 0.19
C ARG A 142 -8.16 -16.37 -0.52
N PHE A 143 -7.40 -15.39 -0.02
CA PHE A 143 -6.20 -14.86 -0.66
C PHE A 143 -4.98 -14.99 0.24
N PRO A 144 -4.24 -16.13 0.19
CA PRO A 144 -3.06 -16.33 1.04
C PRO A 144 -2.01 -15.22 0.92
N GLN A 145 -1.88 -14.59 -0.26
CA GLN A 145 -0.92 -13.50 -0.50
C GLN A 145 -1.27 -12.21 0.26
N ILE A 146 -2.56 -12.03 0.62
CA ILE A 146 -3.05 -10.85 1.34
C ILE A 146 -3.21 -11.13 2.83
N ARG A 147 -3.13 -12.41 3.25
CA ARG A 147 -3.29 -12.80 4.66
C ARG A 147 -2.38 -12.01 5.60
N ASP A 148 -1.11 -11.90 5.25
CA ASP A 148 -0.16 -11.17 6.09
C ASP A 148 -0.51 -9.68 6.17
N LEU A 149 -1.01 -9.07 5.08
CA LEU A 149 -1.43 -7.67 5.08
C LEU A 149 -2.67 -7.45 5.97
N VAL A 150 -3.63 -8.39 5.95
CA VAL A 150 -4.79 -8.38 6.86
C VAL A 150 -4.32 -8.49 8.31
N GLU A 151 -3.35 -9.36 8.60
CA GLU A 151 -2.81 -9.53 9.94
C GLU A 151 -2.04 -8.29 10.41
N ILE A 152 -1.25 -7.65 9.53
CA ILE A 152 -0.59 -6.37 9.81
C ILE A 152 -1.63 -5.29 10.14
N ASP A 153 -2.68 -5.18 9.33
CA ASP A 153 -3.76 -4.21 9.53
C ASP A 153 -4.42 -4.41 10.90
N HIS A 154 -4.70 -5.66 11.29
CA HIS A 154 -5.23 -5.99 12.62
C HIS A 154 -4.24 -5.67 13.75
N LEU A 155 -2.95 -5.96 13.59
CA LEU A 155 -1.91 -5.62 14.58
C LEU A 155 -1.86 -4.11 14.82
N VAL A 156 -1.81 -3.32 13.74
CA VAL A 156 -1.76 -1.85 13.85
C VAL A 156 -3.11 -1.28 14.32
N SER A 157 -4.24 -1.87 13.94
CA SER A 157 -5.55 -1.51 14.50
C SER A 157 -5.62 -1.75 16.00
N THR A 158 -5.10 -2.89 16.47
CA THR A 158 -5.00 -3.18 17.91
C THR A 158 -4.09 -2.17 18.62
N PHE A 159 -2.97 -1.83 18.01
CA PHE A 159 -2.04 -0.81 18.54
C PHE A 159 -2.72 0.57 18.61
N LEU A 160 -3.47 0.96 17.58
CA LEU A 160 -4.26 2.21 17.55
C LEU A 160 -5.17 2.33 18.80
N TRP A 161 -5.82 1.25 19.20
CA TRP A 161 -6.72 1.29 20.36
C TRP A 161 -6.00 1.21 21.70
N ARG A 162 -4.90 0.47 21.79
CA ARG A 162 -4.14 0.26 23.03
C ARG A 162 -3.19 1.40 23.35
N ALA A 163 -2.45 1.91 22.37
CA ALA A 163 -1.42 2.93 22.53
C ALA A 163 -1.99 4.34 22.30
N ARG A 164 -2.80 4.82 23.24
CA ARG A 164 -3.49 6.11 23.10
C ARG A 164 -2.56 7.33 23.01
N ALA A 165 -1.36 7.23 23.55
CA ALA A 165 -0.34 8.28 23.46
C ALA A 165 0.28 8.41 22.07
N THR A 166 0.16 7.38 21.22
CA THR A 166 0.63 7.39 19.84
C THR A 166 -0.54 7.60 18.88
N GLU A 167 -0.52 8.69 18.13
CA GLU A 167 -1.47 8.93 17.07
C GLU A 167 -1.21 7.97 15.91
N THR A 168 -2.06 6.97 15.75
CA THR A 168 -1.91 5.94 14.71
C THR A 168 -2.90 6.16 13.59
N VAL A 169 -2.43 6.16 12.36
CA VAL A 169 -3.22 6.26 11.13
C VAL A 169 -2.99 5.03 10.25
N ILE A 170 -4.06 4.41 9.79
CA ILE A 170 -4.04 3.32 8.81
C ILE A 170 -4.69 3.83 7.53
N LEU A 171 -3.93 3.84 6.44
CA LEU A 171 -4.42 4.20 5.12
C LEU A 171 -4.67 2.92 4.32
N ARG A 172 -5.89 2.73 3.83
CA ARG A 172 -6.31 1.62 2.97
C ARG A 172 -6.58 2.12 1.56
N PRO A 173 -5.55 2.33 0.74
CA PRO A 173 -5.74 2.79 -0.62
C PRO A 173 -6.37 1.71 -1.50
N VAL A 174 -7.16 2.15 -2.47
CA VAL A 174 -7.56 1.37 -3.64
C VAL A 174 -6.34 1.06 -4.51
N HIS A 175 -6.53 0.54 -5.70
CA HIS A 175 -5.42 0.17 -6.59
C HIS A 175 -4.54 1.38 -6.93
N ILE A 176 -3.32 1.39 -6.37
CA ILE A 176 -2.33 2.44 -6.64
C ILE A 176 -1.75 2.21 -8.03
N VAL A 177 -1.81 3.22 -8.89
CA VAL A 177 -1.22 3.19 -10.24
C VAL A 177 -0.14 4.25 -10.38
N GLY A 178 0.85 3.94 -11.21
CA GLY A 178 2.03 4.78 -11.44
C GLY A 178 3.30 3.94 -11.65
N PRO A 179 4.48 4.54 -11.57
CA PRO A 179 5.76 3.86 -11.69
C PRO A 179 6.08 3.01 -10.46
N VAL A 180 5.09 2.25 -9.98
CA VAL A 180 5.18 1.35 -8.82
C VAL A 180 5.08 -0.11 -9.27
N HIS A 181 5.74 -1.01 -8.53
CA HIS A 181 5.67 -2.45 -8.76
C HIS A 181 4.66 -3.07 -7.81
N ASN A 182 3.41 -3.07 -8.23
CA ASN A 182 2.32 -3.77 -7.56
C ASN A 182 1.49 -4.54 -8.59
N ALA A 183 0.65 -5.46 -8.12
CA ALA A 183 -0.15 -6.30 -9.01
C ALA A 183 -1.07 -5.49 -9.93
N PRO A 184 -1.82 -4.47 -9.48
CA PRO A 184 -2.67 -3.67 -10.36
C PRO A 184 -1.91 -2.93 -11.46
N SER A 185 -0.82 -2.23 -11.13
CA SER A 185 -0.01 -1.52 -12.13
C SER A 185 0.62 -2.49 -13.12
N ASN A 186 1.11 -3.64 -12.66
CA ASN A 186 1.69 -4.65 -13.53
C ASN A 186 0.63 -5.24 -14.47
N TYR A 187 -0.59 -5.50 -13.98
CA TYR A 187 -1.70 -6.00 -14.79
C TYR A 187 -2.08 -5.01 -15.89
N LEU A 188 -2.23 -3.73 -15.56
CA LEU A 188 -2.62 -2.69 -16.53
C LEU A 188 -1.53 -2.40 -17.59
N ARG A 189 -0.27 -2.79 -17.35
CA ARG A 189 0.83 -2.69 -18.31
C ARG A 189 0.85 -3.82 -19.33
N ILE A 190 0.15 -4.93 -19.08
CA ILE A 190 0.09 -6.04 -20.03
C ILE A 190 -0.64 -5.58 -21.29
N GLU A 191 -0.05 -5.76 -22.47
CA GLU A 191 -0.68 -5.37 -23.74
C GLU A 191 -1.97 -6.13 -24.00
N ARG A 192 -1.99 -7.41 -23.64
CA ARG A 192 -3.14 -8.30 -23.79
C ARG A 192 -3.48 -8.96 -22.45
N PRO A 193 -4.07 -8.18 -21.50
CA PRO A 193 -4.36 -8.70 -20.18
C PRO A 193 -5.50 -9.74 -20.24
N PRO A 194 -5.44 -10.79 -19.42
CA PRO A 194 -6.54 -11.74 -19.31
C PRO A 194 -7.73 -11.09 -18.60
N VAL A 195 -8.93 -11.23 -19.16
CA VAL A 195 -10.19 -10.86 -18.52
C VAL A 195 -11.12 -12.06 -18.49
N LEU A 196 -12.07 -12.08 -17.56
CA LEU A 196 -13.03 -13.17 -17.45
C LEU A 196 -14.26 -12.88 -18.31
N LEU A 197 -14.59 -13.81 -19.21
CA LEU A 197 -15.77 -13.73 -20.04
C LEU A 197 -17.04 -13.64 -19.20
N GLY A 198 -17.86 -12.61 -19.46
CA GLY A 198 -19.10 -12.33 -18.71
C GLY A 198 -18.91 -11.55 -17.41
N PHE A 199 -17.71 -11.07 -17.10
CA PHE A 199 -17.43 -10.23 -15.95
C PHE A 199 -16.74 -8.93 -16.37
N ASP A 200 -17.20 -7.82 -15.81
CA ASP A 200 -16.62 -6.49 -16.01
C ASP A 200 -16.74 -5.69 -14.69
N PRO A 201 -15.88 -5.97 -13.71
CA PRO A 201 -16.00 -5.34 -12.41
C PRO A 201 -15.69 -3.85 -12.46
N MET A 202 -16.40 -3.07 -11.64
CA MET A 202 -16.05 -1.69 -11.36
C MET A 202 -14.74 -1.64 -10.55
N VAL A 203 -13.82 -0.77 -10.95
CA VAL A 203 -12.49 -0.63 -10.38
C VAL A 203 -12.24 0.81 -9.97
N GLN A 204 -11.68 1.00 -8.79
CA GLN A 204 -11.17 2.28 -8.31
C GLN A 204 -9.66 2.30 -8.40
N LEU A 205 -9.12 3.37 -8.97
CA LEU A 205 -7.68 3.62 -9.09
C LEU A 205 -7.31 4.89 -8.31
N VAL A 206 -6.12 4.95 -7.76
CA VAL A 206 -5.57 6.15 -7.14
C VAL A 206 -4.16 6.40 -7.67
N HIS A 207 -3.86 7.66 -7.95
CA HIS A 207 -2.55 8.07 -8.45
C HIS A 207 -1.49 7.93 -7.33
N TYR A 208 -0.30 7.45 -7.66
CA TYR A 208 0.78 7.21 -6.68
C TYR A 208 1.20 8.47 -5.92
N GLN A 209 1.13 9.64 -6.55
CA GLN A 209 1.44 10.92 -5.88
C GLN A 209 0.35 11.31 -4.90
N ASP A 210 -0.93 11.01 -5.17
CA ASP A 210 -2.01 11.23 -4.22
C ASP A 210 -1.83 10.40 -2.95
N ILE A 211 -1.19 9.21 -3.06
CA ILE A 211 -0.82 8.43 -1.88
C ILE A 211 0.26 9.12 -1.04
N ALA A 212 1.25 9.73 -1.69
CA ALA A 212 2.25 10.52 -0.96
C ALA A 212 1.62 11.73 -0.25
N ASP A 213 0.64 12.38 -0.89
CA ASP A 213 -0.13 13.47 -0.28
C ASP A 213 -1.01 12.96 0.89
N ALA A 214 -1.66 11.81 0.75
CA ALA A 214 -2.44 11.19 1.83
C ALA A 214 -1.57 10.85 3.05
N ILE A 215 -0.35 10.32 2.83
CA ILE A 215 0.61 10.05 3.90
C ILE A 215 1.06 11.36 4.57
N ALA A 216 1.32 12.42 3.80
CA ALA A 216 1.68 13.72 4.33
C ALA A 216 0.56 14.31 5.22
N LEU A 217 -0.69 14.20 4.80
CA LEU A 217 -1.87 14.61 5.58
C LEU A 217 -2.03 13.79 6.86
N ALA A 218 -1.73 12.48 6.80
CA ALA A 218 -1.79 11.59 7.95
C ALA A 218 -0.76 11.93 9.04
N LEU A 219 0.36 12.60 8.68
CA LEU A 219 1.38 13.07 9.63
C LEU A 219 0.98 14.31 10.40
N ALA A 220 -0.09 15.00 10.01
CA ALA A 220 -0.55 16.18 10.74
C ALA A 220 -0.97 15.81 12.19
N PRO A 221 -0.70 16.70 13.18
CA PRO A 221 -1.14 16.50 14.56
C PRO A 221 -2.66 16.31 14.65
N GLY A 222 -3.11 15.52 15.62
CA GLY A 222 -4.53 15.24 15.86
C GLY A 222 -5.17 14.22 14.87
N ARG A 223 -4.43 13.73 13.89
CA ARG A 223 -4.94 12.73 12.94
C ARG A 223 -4.74 11.32 13.50
N ARG A 224 -5.85 10.61 13.66
CA ARG A 224 -5.87 9.26 14.20
C ARG A 224 -7.08 8.50 13.65
N GLY A 225 -6.89 7.28 13.17
CA GLY A 225 -7.98 6.47 12.66
C GLY A 225 -7.60 5.60 11.48
N ILE A 226 -8.62 4.99 10.88
CA ILE A 226 -8.51 4.16 9.67
C ILE A 226 -9.21 4.91 8.56
N TYR A 227 -8.61 4.95 7.36
CA TYR A 227 -9.11 5.73 6.24
C TYR A 227 -8.95 4.97 4.93
N ASN A 228 -10.05 4.80 4.22
CA ASN A 228 -10.04 4.37 2.84
C ASN A 228 -9.57 5.52 1.94
N ILE A 229 -8.60 5.27 1.08
CA ILE A 229 -8.05 6.28 0.17
C ILE A 229 -8.45 5.91 -1.25
N THR A 230 -9.33 6.71 -1.83
CA THR A 230 -9.86 6.52 -3.19
C THR A 230 -9.31 7.56 -4.16
N GLY A 231 -9.28 7.23 -5.44
CA GLY A 231 -9.05 8.20 -6.50
C GLY A 231 -10.33 8.96 -6.90
N PRO A 232 -10.32 9.62 -8.06
CA PRO A 232 -11.37 10.57 -8.48
C PRO A 232 -12.67 9.90 -9.00
N GLY A 233 -12.80 8.59 -8.89
CA GLY A 233 -13.99 7.86 -9.32
C GLY A 233 -13.70 6.40 -9.64
N GLU A 234 -14.67 5.74 -10.24
CA GLU A 234 -14.62 4.33 -10.63
C GLU A 234 -15.07 4.14 -12.08
N LEU A 235 -14.50 3.14 -12.73
CA LEU A 235 -14.87 2.71 -14.08
C LEU A 235 -14.90 1.18 -14.19
N PRO A 236 -15.69 0.64 -15.13
CA PRO A 236 -15.58 -0.76 -15.52
C PRO A 236 -14.14 -1.07 -15.97
N LEU A 237 -13.64 -2.27 -15.67
CA LEU A 237 -12.30 -2.69 -16.08
C LEU A 237 -12.13 -2.57 -17.60
N SER A 238 -13.16 -2.92 -18.38
CA SER A 238 -13.14 -2.79 -19.84
C SER A 238 -12.88 -1.36 -20.32
N ALA A 239 -13.48 -0.36 -19.67
CA ALA A 239 -13.27 1.04 -20.00
C ALA A 239 -11.84 1.52 -19.67
N ILE A 240 -11.29 1.07 -18.55
CA ILE A 240 -9.89 1.36 -18.17
C ILE A 240 -8.92 0.76 -19.21
N LEU A 241 -9.15 -0.50 -19.61
CA LEU A 241 -8.31 -1.17 -20.61
C LEU A 241 -8.43 -0.51 -21.99
N ALA A 242 -9.63 -0.09 -22.39
CA ALA A 242 -9.85 0.64 -23.62
C ALA A 242 -9.13 2.00 -23.63
N GLU A 243 -9.20 2.76 -22.52
CA GLU A 243 -8.49 4.05 -22.38
C GLU A 243 -6.95 3.87 -22.47
N LEU A 244 -6.42 2.73 -22.01
CA LEU A 244 -5.00 2.38 -22.11
C LEU A 244 -4.62 1.76 -23.47
N GLY A 245 -5.56 1.58 -24.41
CA GLY A 245 -5.33 0.93 -25.70
C GLY A 245 -4.98 -0.57 -25.58
N ARG A 246 -5.44 -1.25 -24.52
CA ARG A 246 -5.17 -2.67 -24.30
C ARG A 246 -6.16 -3.53 -25.07
N ALA A 247 -5.68 -4.68 -25.57
CA ALA A 247 -6.49 -5.68 -26.28
C ALA A 247 -6.68 -6.94 -25.40
N PRO A 248 -7.68 -6.97 -24.49
CA PRO A 248 -7.79 -8.05 -23.52
C PRO A 248 -8.10 -9.40 -24.15
N ILE A 249 -7.60 -10.48 -23.54
CA ILE A 249 -7.91 -11.86 -23.89
C ILE A 249 -9.04 -12.33 -23.00
N GLN A 250 -10.19 -12.60 -23.58
CA GLN A 250 -11.34 -13.12 -22.84
C GLN A 250 -11.17 -14.61 -22.56
N LEU A 251 -11.17 -14.99 -21.29
CA LEU A 251 -11.04 -16.36 -20.84
C LEU A 251 -12.35 -16.83 -20.19
N PRO A 252 -12.92 -17.96 -20.65
CA PRO A 252 -14.04 -18.58 -19.95
C PRO A 252 -13.63 -18.96 -18.52
N HIS A 253 -14.47 -18.63 -17.54
CA HIS A 253 -14.15 -18.81 -16.12
C HIS A 253 -13.65 -20.22 -15.73
N PRO A 254 -14.23 -21.34 -16.25
CA PRO A 254 -13.79 -22.69 -15.86
C PRO A 254 -12.33 -23.00 -16.25
N VAL A 255 -11.85 -22.42 -17.35
CA VAL A 255 -10.50 -22.68 -17.89
C VAL A 255 -9.48 -21.60 -17.47
N ALA A 256 -9.93 -20.45 -17.01
CA ALA A 256 -9.05 -19.34 -16.64
C ALA A 256 -8.08 -19.74 -15.50
N ARG A 257 -8.58 -20.39 -14.44
CA ARG A 257 -7.75 -20.82 -13.29
C ARG A 257 -6.63 -21.80 -13.69
N PRO A 258 -6.89 -22.92 -14.39
CA PRO A 258 -5.83 -23.84 -14.79
C PRO A 258 -4.83 -23.22 -15.77
N ILE A 259 -5.28 -22.42 -16.74
CA ILE A 259 -4.40 -21.76 -17.72
C ILE A 259 -3.46 -20.77 -17.01
N LEU A 260 -3.99 -19.89 -16.18
CA LEU A 260 -3.18 -18.90 -15.48
C LEU A 260 -2.27 -19.54 -14.43
N SER A 261 -2.71 -20.65 -13.80
CA SER A 261 -1.86 -21.41 -12.88
C SER A 261 -0.65 -22.01 -13.59
N LEU A 262 -0.85 -22.58 -14.76
CA LEU A 262 0.22 -23.14 -15.58
C LEU A 262 1.16 -22.02 -16.07
N ALA A 263 0.62 -20.93 -16.60
CA ALA A 263 1.40 -19.77 -17.06
C ALA A 263 2.24 -19.15 -15.93
N PHE A 264 1.69 -19.06 -14.73
CA PHE A 264 2.42 -18.58 -13.55
C PHE A 264 3.55 -19.53 -13.13
N LYS A 265 3.28 -20.85 -13.08
CA LYS A 265 4.30 -21.87 -12.76
C LYS A 265 5.44 -21.90 -13.77
N LEU A 266 5.14 -21.69 -15.05
CA LEU A 266 6.13 -21.64 -16.12
C LEU A 266 6.87 -20.30 -16.21
N GLY A 267 6.52 -19.31 -15.38
CA GLY A 267 7.14 -17.97 -15.40
C GLY A 267 6.71 -17.10 -16.60
N ILE A 268 5.71 -17.56 -17.39
CA ILE A 268 5.18 -16.82 -18.54
C ILE A 268 4.32 -15.64 -18.09
N SER A 269 3.62 -15.79 -16.97
CA SER A 269 2.79 -14.74 -16.37
C SER A 269 3.29 -14.35 -14.98
N SER A 270 3.30 -13.05 -14.68
CA SER A 270 3.53 -12.51 -13.34
C SER A 270 2.24 -12.36 -12.53
N PHE A 271 1.07 -12.69 -13.12
CA PHE A 271 -0.23 -12.53 -12.50
C PHE A 271 -0.59 -13.78 -11.67
N PRO A 272 -0.69 -13.68 -10.33
CA PRO A 272 -1.05 -14.79 -9.45
C PRO A 272 -2.51 -15.21 -9.67
N VAL A 273 -2.78 -16.51 -9.72
CA VAL A 273 -4.15 -17.05 -9.94
C VAL A 273 -5.15 -16.59 -8.87
N ALA A 274 -4.69 -16.37 -7.64
CA ALA A 274 -5.54 -15.88 -6.57
C ALA A 274 -6.10 -14.47 -6.84
N GLU A 275 -5.46 -13.69 -7.71
CA GLU A 275 -5.92 -12.35 -8.07
C GLU A 275 -7.06 -12.35 -9.11
N LEU A 276 -7.43 -13.51 -9.67
CA LEU A 276 -8.57 -13.65 -10.60
C LEU A 276 -9.89 -13.12 -10.02
N ASP A 277 -10.10 -13.27 -8.72
CA ASP A 277 -11.32 -12.80 -8.11
C ASP A 277 -11.41 -11.26 -8.06
N PHE A 278 -10.25 -10.55 -8.09
CA PHE A 278 -10.21 -9.09 -8.20
C PHE A 278 -10.60 -8.56 -9.59
N ILE A 279 -10.50 -9.40 -10.63
CA ILE A 279 -11.02 -9.09 -11.98
C ILE A 279 -12.40 -9.73 -12.23
N ARG A 280 -13.00 -10.30 -11.20
CA ARG A 280 -14.31 -10.94 -11.24
C ARG A 280 -15.36 -10.20 -10.41
N TYR A 281 -15.02 -9.84 -9.16
CA TYR A 281 -15.92 -9.26 -8.21
C TYR A 281 -15.49 -7.84 -7.80
N VAL A 282 -16.48 -7.05 -7.46
CA VAL A 282 -16.25 -5.68 -7.01
C VAL A 282 -15.66 -5.65 -5.60
N CYS A 283 -14.68 -4.77 -5.41
CA CYS A 283 -14.12 -4.45 -4.09
C CYS A 283 -13.87 -2.94 -4.03
N MET A 284 -14.96 -2.16 -4.12
CA MET A 284 -14.91 -0.70 -4.01
C MET A 284 -15.08 -0.25 -2.58
N VAL A 285 -14.46 0.87 -2.24
CA VAL A 285 -14.51 1.43 -0.90
C VAL A 285 -15.02 2.87 -0.89
N ASP A 286 -15.60 3.28 0.24
CA ASP A 286 -16.04 4.64 0.48
C ASP A 286 -14.88 5.48 1.03
N GLY A 287 -14.48 6.52 0.30
CA GLY A 287 -13.39 7.44 0.70
C GLY A 287 -13.86 8.71 1.42
N ARG A 288 -15.15 8.86 1.72
CA ARG A 288 -15.71 10.11 2.30
C ARG A 288 -15.07 10.47 3.64
N ARG A 289 -14.74 9.46 4.46
CA ARG A 289 -14.12 9.68 5.76
C ARG A 289 -12.72 10.32 5.63
N ALA A 290 -11.91 9.88 4.69
CA ALA A 290 -10.62 10.50 4.40
C ALA A 290 -10.77 11.96 3.96
N GLY A 291 -11.78 12.26 3.15
CA GLY A 291 -12.11 13.64 2.75
C GLY A 291 -12.51 14.53 3.93
N ALA A 292 -13.37 14.02 4.81
CA ALA A 292 -13.89 14.78 5.95
C ALA A 292 -12.85 14.98 7.08
N GLU A 293 -12.14 13.90 7.45
CA GLU A 293 -11.28 13.90 8.64
C GLU A 293 -9.82 14.19 8.34
N LEU A 294 -9.25 13.70 7.20
CA LEU A 294 -7.88 14.02 6.79
C LEU A 294 -7.79 15.26 5.90
N GLY A 295 -8.90 15.65 5.27
CA GLY A 295 -8.89 16.67 4.21
C GLY A 295 -8.34 16.14 2.88
N PHE A 296 -8.28 14.82 2.70
CA PHE A 296 -7.75 14.21 1.49
C PHE A 296 -8.70 14.41 0.31
N ARG A 297 -8.16 14.90 -0.79
CA ARG A 297 -8.84 14.99 -2.09
C ARG A 297 -7.86 14.57 -3.17
N PRO A 298 -8.23 13.65 -4.07
CA PRO A 298 -7.41 13.30 -5.22
C PRO A 298 -7.09 14.56 -6.03
N ARG A 299 -5.82 14.76 -6.36
CA ARG A 299 -5.36 15.92 -7.15
C ARG A 299 -5.40 15.61 -8.64
N PHE A 300 -5.16 14.35 -8.99
CA PHE A 300 -5.14 13.89 -10.38
C PHE A 300 -6.52 13.44 -10.83
N GLY A 301 -6.92 13.86 -12.06
CA GLY A 301 -8.16 13.42 -12.68
C GLY A 301 -8.15 11.94 -13.02
N LEU A 302 -9.34 11.39 -13.32
CA LEU A 302 -9.49 9.94 -13.57
C LEU A 302 -8.65 9.48 -14.77
N ARG A 303 -8.63 10.24 -15.85
CA ARG A 303 -7.84 9.95 -17.06
C ARG A 303 -6.34 9.98 -16.78
N GLU A 304 -5.86 11.00 -16.07
CA GLU A 304 -4.45 11.11 -15.67
C GLU A 304 -4.05 9.93 -14.78
N THR A 305 -4.91 9.56 -13.82
CA THR A 305 -4.68 8.41 -12.96
C THR A 305 -4.57 7.11 -13.75
N ILE A 306 -5.44 6.89 -14.75
CA ILE A 306 -5.37 5.70 -15.61
C ILE A 306 -4.05 5.70 -16.40
N HIS A 307 -3.70 6.83 -17.04
CA HIS A 307 -2.48 6.92 -17.85
C HIS A 307 -1.19 6.81 -17.04
N ALA A 308 -1.20 7.10 -15.73
CA ALA A 308 -0.07 6.84 -14.85
C ALA A 308 0.37 5.36 -14.83
N ALA A 309 -0.51 4.43 -15.21
CA ALA A 309 -0.14 3.01 -15.38
C ALA A 309 0.97 2.81 -16.43
N ASN A 310 1.07 3.69 -17.44
CA ASN A 310 2.09 3.64 -18.49
C ASN A 310 3.42 4.31 -18.08
N GLU A 311 3.46 5.02 -16.96
CA GLU A 311 4.69 5.62 -16.47
C GLU A 311 5.70 4.53 -16.11
N THR A 312 6.88 4.62 -16.67
CA THR A 312 8.05 3.80 -16.33
C THR A 312 8.93 4.54 -15.32
N ALA A 313 9.63 3.80 -14.47
CA ALA A 313 10.48 4.39 -13.45
C ALA A 313 11.83 4.81 -14.00
#